data_c2c2786fc5d3572c67495c8ed2ede497
#
_entry.id   c2c2786fc5d3572c67495c8ed2ede497
#
_cell.length_a   1.000
_cell.length_b   1.000
_cell.length_c   1.000
_cell.angle_alpha   90.00
_cell.angle_beta   90.00
_cell.angle_gamma   90.00
#
_symmetry.space_group_name_H-M   'P 1'
#
loop_
_entity.id
_entity.type
_entity.pdbx_description
1 polymer ?
#
loop_
_entity_poly.entity_id
_entity_poly.type
_entity_poly.pdbx_seq_one_letter_code
_entity_poly.pdbx_strand_id
1 'polypeptide(L)'
;KSLYKPTISSMEGSKKGNNKFLLHNNLSEKGFPVFDTILASSLNDIPACIATLRNKGYKKAVVKSQIGASGIGITSLPTVPDGPISIPEHFFFEGPCMVQGWLDETVKNVRHMGSPSIQMFLDERTLSLYDITEQILNKDCVHEGNLSPPLYFSKNDWVFKELFRQATASGSWLHEQGYRGTASVDFLVVEHCGNIEVRVCEINARITGATYPSIIARHFLPHDAWLMRNIRFAKPLKDRSLLKILDQAG
;
A
#
# COMPACT_ATOMS: atom_id res chain seq x y z
N LYS A 1 28.23 -24.60 -14.47
CA LYS A 1 27.53 -23.48 -13.81
C LYS A 1 26.18 -23.35 -14.50
N SER A 2 25.07 -23.74 -13.85
CA SER A 2 23.75 -23.51 -14.40
C SER A 2 23.53 -21.98 -14.46
N LEU A 3 23.29 -21.47 -15.65
CA LEU A 3 22.85 -20.08 -15.80
C LEU A 3 21.52 -19.94 -15.05
N TYR A 4 21.53 -19.13 -14.03
CA TYR A 4 20.32 -18.78 -13.27
C TYR A 4 19.36 -18.09 -14.25
N LYS A 5 18.30 -18.78 -14.63
CA LYS A 5 17.25 -18.14 -15.43
C LYS A 5 16.46 -17.25 -14.50
N PRO A 6 16.31 -15.95 -14.81
CA PRO A 6 15.47 -15.08 -13.99
C PRO A 6 14.05 -15.64 -13.99
N THR A 7 13.48 -15.73 -12.81
CA THR A 7 12.08 -16.11 -12.64
C THR A 7 11.20 -15.00 -13.20
N ILE A 8 10.36 -15.34 -14.17
CA ILE A 8 9.41 -14.40 -14.78
C ILE A 8 8.03 -14.72 -14.23
N SER A 9 7.38 -13.71 -13.68
CA SER A 9 5.99 -13.81 -13.24
C SER A 9 5.06 -14.10 -14.42
N SER A 10 4.04 -14.93 -14.20
CA SER A 10 2.96 -15.06 -15.17
C SER A 10 2.15 -13.75 -15.24
N MET A 11 1.61 -13.43 -16.42
CA MET A 11 0.73 -12.29 -16.59
C MET A 11 -0.52 -12.40 -15.69
N GLU A 12 -1.06 -13.61 -15.58
CA GLU A 12 -2.21 -13.89 -14.72
C GLU A 12 -1.85 -13.71 -13.23
N GLY A 13 -0.70 -14.21 -12.78
CA GLY A 13 -0.20 -14.03 -11.43
C GLY A 13 0.00 -12.55 -11.07
N SER A 14 0.52 -11.75 -12.02
CA SER A 14 0.65 -10.30 -11.84
C SER A 14 -0.73 -9.62 -11.77
N LYS A 15 -1.67 -9.99 -12.62
CA LYS A 15 -3.04 -9.42 -12.62
C LYS A 15 -3.76 -9.75 -11.32
N LYS A 16 -3.77 -11.03 -10.91
CA LYS A 16 -4.39 -11.46 -9.65
C LYS A 16 -3.71 -10.83 -8.45
N GLY A 17 -2.38 -10.80 -8.45
CA GLY A 17 -1.58 -10.21 -7.37
C GLY A 17 -1.88 -8.75 -7.12
N ASN A 18 -2.15 -7.96 -8.15
CA ASN A 18 -2.51 -6.55 -8.00
C ASN A 18 -4.02 -6.32 -7.77
N ASN A 19 -4.83 -7.39 -7.67
CA ASN A 19 -6.26 -7.26 -7.40
C ASN A 19 -6.51 -7.12 -5.90
N LYS A 20 -6.91 -5.92 -5.49
CA LYS A 20 -7.16 -5.55 -4.08
C LYS A 20 -8.28 -6.36 -3.43
N PHE A 21 -9.31 -6.71 -4.21
CA PHE A 21 -10.45 -7.47 -3.69
C PHE A 21 -10.09 -8.93 -3.40
N LEU A 22 -9.35 -9.57 -4.30
CA LEU A 22 -8.90 -10.95 -4.08
C LEU A 22 -8.00 -11.06 -2.85
N LEU A 23 -7.08 -10.11 -2.66
CA LEU A 23 -6.24 -10.06 -1.45
C LEU A 23 -7.09 -9.86 -0.19
N HIS A 24 -8.01 -8.88 -0.23
CA HIS A 24 -8.91 -8.59 0.90
C HIS A 24 -9.69 -9.82 1.34
N ASN A 25 -10.30 -10.54 0.39
CA ASN A 25 -11.04 -11.76 0.67
C ASN A 25 -10.15 -12.84 1.27
N ASN A 26 -8.97 -13.10 0.69
CA ASN A 26 -8.04 -14.08 1.23
C ASN A 26 -7.62 -13.77 2.68
N LEU A 27 -7.34 -12.51 2.98
CA LEU A 27 -6.98 -12.09 4.34
C LEU A 27 -8.16 -12.23 5.30
N SER A 28 -9.36 -11.85 4.87
CA SER A 28 -10.59 -11.99 5.66
C SER A 28 -10.89 -13.46 5.97
N GLU A 29 -10.82 -14.34 4.98
CA GLU A 29 -11.04 -15.79 5.14
C GLU A 29 -10.03 -16.45 6.09
N LYS A 30 -8.80 -15.92 6.12
CA LYS A 30 -7.75 -16.37 7.04
C LYS A 30 -7.82 -15.72 8.43
N GLY A 31 -8.86 -14.90 8.69
CA GLY A 31 -9.07 -14.25 9.99
C GLY A 31 -8.13 -13.09 10.30
N PHE A 32 -7.49 -12.51 9.28
CA PHE A 32 -6.71 -11.29 9.44
C PHE A 32 -7.62 -10.04 9.53
N PRO A 33 -7.20 -9.00 10.26
CA PRO A 33 -7.96 -7.76 10.29
C PRO A 33 -7.95 -7.10 8.90
N VAL A 34 -9.15 -6.81 8.40
CA VAL A 34 -9.37 -6.14 7.12
C VAL A 34 -10.19 -4.86 7.32
N PHE A 35 -10.18 -3.99 6.33
CA PHE A 35 -11.03 -2.79 6.35
C PHE A 35 -12.50 -3.17 6.16
N ASP A 36 -13.40 -2.40 6.76
CA ASP A 36 -14.83 -2.47 6.43
C ASP A 36 -15.02 -2.15 4.94
N THR A 37 -15.40 -3.15 4.17
CA THR A 37 -15.49 -3.10 2.71
C THR A 37 -16.86 -3.56 2.25
N ILE A 38 -17.45 -2.82 1.31
CA ILE A 38 -18.69 -3.14 0.64
C ILE A 38 -18.43 -3.07 -0.86
N LEU A 39 -18.97 -4.01 -1.62
CA LEU A 39 -18.86 -3.99 -3.08
C LEU A 39 -20.02 -3.20 -3.69
N ALA A 40 -19.68 -2.35 -4.64
CA ALA A 40 -20.62 -1.65 -5.49
C ALA A 40 -20.46 -2.10 -6.94
N SER A 41 -21.52 -2.65 -7.52
CA SER A 41 -21.53 -3.15 -8.90
C SER A 41 -21.73 -2.02 -9.92
N SER A 42 -22.25 -0.89 -9.46
CA SER A 42 -22.55 0.28 -10.28
C SER A 42 -22.45 1.58 -9.47
N LEU A 43 -22.47 2.71 -10.16
CA LEU A 43 -22.53 4.02 -9.52
C LEU A 43 -23.78 4.17 -8.61
N ASN A 44 -24.89 3.52 -8.97
CA ASN A 44 -26.13 3.59 -8.20
C ASN A 44 -26.03 2.92 -6.82
N ASP A 45 -25.10 1.99 -6.63
CA ASP A 45 -24.91 1.29 -5.34
C ASP A 45 -24.08 2.12 -4.35
N ILE A 46 -23.29 3.05 -4.84
CA ILE A 46 -22.35 3.84 -4.02
C ILE A 46 -23.02 4.57 -2.85
N PRO A 47 -24.16 5.26 -3.04
CA PRO A 47 -24.84 5.95 -1.95
C PRO A 47 -25.23 5.02 -0.79
N ALA A 48 -25.72 3.81 -1.09
CA ALA A 48 -26.10 2.82 -0.08
C ALA A 48 -24.87 2.28 0.68
N CYS A 49 -23.75 2.04 -0.05
CA CYS A 49 -22.49 1.64 0.57
C CYS A 49 -21.96 2.72 1.53
N ILE A 50 -21.97 3.99 1.11
CA ILE A 50 -21.56 5.12 1.94
C ILE A 50 -22.46 5.27 3.17
N ALA A 51 -23.77 5.14 3.02
CA ALA A 51 -24.70 5.19 4.15
C ALA A 51 -24.43 4.10 5.19
N THR A 52 -24.09 2.88 4.73
CA THR A 52 -23.71 1.78 5.61
C THR A 52 -22.43 2.09 6.39
N LEU A 53 -21.41 2.63 5.73
CA LEU A 53 -20.14 3.02 6.37
C LEU A 53 -20.36 4.18 7.35
N ARG A 54 -21.21 5.16 7.02
CA ARG A 54 -21.60 6.25 7.92
C ARG A 54 -22.22 5.71 9.22
N ASN A 55 -23.10 4.72 9.11
CA ASN A 55 -23.73 4.10 10.28
C ASN A 55 -22.72 3.36 11.16
N LYS A 56 -21.59 2.91 10.61
CA LYS A 56 -20.45 2.37 11.36
C LYS A 56 -19.52 3.44 11.94
N GLY A 57 -19.81 4.73 11.75
CA GLY A 57 -19.07 5.84 12.34
C GLY A 57 -18.00 6.47 11.45
N TYR A 58 -17.80 5.97 10.21
CA TYR A 58 -16.86 6.56 9.27
C TYR A 58 -17.35 7.93 8.80
N LYS A 59 -16.43 8.90 8.70
CA LYS A 59 -16.70 10.25 8.16
C LYS A 59 -16.32 10.37 6.69
N LYS A 60 -15.46 9.45 6.23
CA LYS A 60 -15.03 9.34 4.83
C LYS A 60 -15.09 7.89 4.40
N ALA A 61 -15.33 7.67 3.13
CA ALA A 61 -15.16 6.40 2.43
C ALA A 61 -14.16 6.56 1.30
N VAL A 62 -13.45 5.51 0.97
CA VAL A 62 -12.61 5.43 -0.21
C VAL A 62 -13.23 4.44 -1.19
N VAL A 63 -13.39 4.87 -2.43
CA VAL A 63 -13.80 4.00 -3.54
C VAL A 63 -12.56 3.60 -4.30
N LYS A 64 -12.39 2.31 -4.52
CA LYS A 64 -11.21 1.73 -5.20
C LYS A 64 -11.66 0.81 -6.31
N SER A 65 -11.09 0.96 -7.51
CA SER A 65 -11.13 -0.12 -8.51
C SER A 65 -10.38 -1.34 -7.98
N GLN A 66 -10.73 -2.53 -8.45
CA GLN A 66 -10.04 -3.76 -8.03
C GLN A 66 -8.55 -3.74 -8.41
N ILE A 67 -8.23 -3.21 -9.59
CA ILE A 67 -6.86 -3.03 -10.06
C ILE A 67 -6.63 -1.53 -10.30
N GLY A 68 -5.52 -1.03 -9.79
CA GLY A 68 -5.10 0.36 -9.93
C GLY A 68 -3.72 0.56 -9.32
N ALA A 69 -3.05 1.64 -9.71
CA ALA A 69 -1.71 1.97 -9.23
C ALA A 69 -1.52 3.48 -9.16
N SER A 70 -0.62 3.94 -8.27
CA SER A 70 -0.18 5.35 -8.21
C SER A 70 -1.34 6.35 -8.06
N GLY A 71 -2.37 6.00 -7.30
CA GLY A 71 -3.57 6.84 -7.10
C GLY A 71 -4.63 6.74 -8.21
N ILE A 72 -4.35 6.03 -9.31
CA ILE A 72 -5.35 5.77 -10.37
C ILE A 72 -6.33 4.71 -9.85
N GLY A 73 -7.63 4.97 -10.02
CA GLY A 73 -8.69 4.07 -9.54
C GLY A 73 -8.92 4.15 -8.02
N ILE A 74 -8.56 5.27 -7.39
CA ILE A 74 -8.86 5.56 -5.98
C ILE A 74 -9.46 6.97 -5.89
N THR A 75 -10.56 7.11 -5.17
CA THR A 75 -11.14 8.41 -4.81
C THR A 75 -11.73 8.36 -3.41
N SER A 76 -11.59 9.44 -2.67
CA SER A 76 -12.20 9.58 -1.34
C SER A 76 -13.47 10.41 -1.43
N LEU A 77 -14.48 10.04 -0.63
CA LEU A 77 -15.76 10.71 -0.55
C LEU A 77 -16.13 10.94 0.92
N PRO A 78 -16.72 12.07 1.27
CA PRO A 78 -17.34 12.24 2.58
C PRO A 78 -18.54 11.29 2.70
N THR A 79 -18.80 10.78 3.91
CA THR A 79 -19.99 9.93 4.14
C THR A 79 -21.30 10.73 4.25
N VAL A 80 -21.19 12.06 4.28
CA VAL A 80 -22.28 13.02 4.09
C VAL A 80 -21.90 13.87 2.88
N PRO A 81 -22.30 13.48 1.66
CA PRO A 81 -21.95 14.23 0.45
C PRO A 81 -22.68 15.56 0.40
N ASP A 82 -21.98 16.62 -0.01
CA ASP A 82 -22.56 17.95 -0.24
C ASP A 82 -23.18 18.13 -1.66
N GLY A 83 -23.12 17.07 -2.48
CA GLY A 83 -23.60 17.10 -3.86
C GLY A 83 -23.65 15.71 -4.50
N PRO A 84 -23.88 15.64 -5.82
CA PRO A 84 -23.94 14.38 -6.54
C PRO A 84 -22.59 13.64 -6.49
N ILE A 85 -22.66 12.33 -6.24
CA ILE A 85 -21.49 11.46 -6.26
C ILE A 85 -21.12 11.17 -7.71
N SER A 86 -19.86 11.42 -8.07
CA SER A 86 -19.31 11.10 -9.37
C SER A 86 -18.11 10.17 -9.22
N ILE A 87 -18.21 8.99 -9.80
CA ILE A 87 -17.14 8.00 -9.87
C ILE A 87 -16.88 7.71 -11.35
N PRO A 88 -15.65 7.83 -11.84
CA PRO A 88 -15.32 7.51 -13.22
C PRO A 88 -15.69 6.07 -13.59
N GLU A 89 -16.21 5.85 -14.78
CA GLU A 89 -16.68 4.55 -15.26
C GLU A 89 -15.58 3.47 -15.19
N HIS A 90 -14.32 3.84 -15.42
CA HIS A 90 -13.21 2.90 -15.39
C HIS A 90 -12.99 2.21 -14.03
N PHE A 91 -13.59 2.73 -12.94
CA PHE A 91 -13.54 2.05 -11.63
C PHE A 91 -14.23 0.69 -11.65
N PHE A 92 -15.14 0.46 -12.59
CA PHE A 92 -15.94 -0.75 -12.73
C PHE A 92 -15.46 -1.70 -13.84
N PHE A 93 -14.37 -1.37 -14.56
CA PHE A 93 -13.89 -2.18 -15.69
C PHE A 93 -13.43 -3.58 -15.30
N GLU A 94 -12.94 -3.76 -14.08
CA GLU A 94 -12.50 -5.06 -13.56
C GLU A 94 -13.58 -5.74 -12.70
N GLY A 95 -14.82 -5.25 -12.75
CA GLY A 95 -15.94 -5.70 -11.93
C GLY A 95 -16.36 -4.73 -10.84
N PRO A 96 -17.06 -5.17 -9.80
CA PRO A 96 -17.51 -4.31 -8.72
C PRO A 96 -16.35 -3.54 -8.08
N CYS A 97 -16.52 -2.24 -7.83
CA CYS A 97 -15.54 -1.48 -7.06
C CYS A 97 -15.68 -1.73 -5.56
N MET A 98 -14.61 -1.49 -4.82
CA MET A 98 -14.57 -1.60 -3.36
C MET A 98 -14.87 -0.24 -2.74
N VAL A 99 -15.86 -0.18 -1.86
CA VAL A 99 -16.16 1.00 -1.04
C VAL A 99 -15.72 0.67 0.39
N GLN A 100 -14.65 1.30 0.86
CA GLN A 100 -14.04 1.01 2.16
C GLN A 100 -14.17 2.19 3.10
N GLY A 101 -14.38 1.92 4.39
CA GLY A 101 -14.29 2.93 5.43
C GLY A 101 -12.87 3.50 5.50
N TRP A 102 -12.77 4.84 5.45
CA TRP A 102 -11.48 5.52 5.61
C TRP A 102 -11.17 5.65 7.11
N LEU A 103 -10.15 4.94 7.54
CA LEU A 103 -9.74 4.88 8.93
C LEU A 103 -8.65 5.93 9.18
N ASP A 104 -9.06 7.13 9.53
CA ASP A 104 -8.20 8.25 9.91
C ASP A 104 -8.70 8.92 11.21
N GLU A 105 -8.05 9.99 11.60
CA GLU A 105 -8.36 10.76 12.82
C GLU A 105 -9.76 11.39 12.83
N THR A 106 -10.51 11.35 11.73
CA THR A 106 -11.92 11.76 11.68
C THR A 106 -12.86 10.72 12.28
N VAL A 107 -12.40 9.48 12.44
CA VAL A 107 -13.09 8.42 13.16
C VAL A 107 -12.79 8.56 14.65
N LYS A 108 -13.81 8.46 15.49
CA LYS A 108 -13.66 8.65 16.93
C LYS A 108 -12.62 7.70 17.53
N ASN A 109 -11.70 8.25 18.33
CA ASN A 109 -10.63 7.52 19.01
C ASN A 109 -9.66 6.79 18.09
N VAL A 110 -9.52 7.24 16.85
CA VAL A 110 -8.48 6.77 15.93
C VAL A 110 -7.33 7.77 15.87
N ARG A 111 -6.11 7.28 15.95
CA ARG A 111 -4.87 8.04 15.74
C ARG A 111 -3.99 7.29 14.73
N HIS A 112 -3.62 7.97 13.66
CA HIS A 112 -2.67 7.43 12.69
C HIS A 112 -1.28 7.28 13.33
N MET A 113 -0.64 6.12 13.17
CA MET A 113 0.70 5.84 13.66
C MET A 113 1.72 5.73 12.53
N GLY A 114 1.32 5.17 11.38
CA GLY A 114 2.22 5.04 10.25
C GLY A 114 1.58 4.30 9.06
N SER A 115 2.30 4.37 7.94
CA SER A 115 1.95 3.73 6.66
C SER A 115 3.14 2.89 6.17
N PRO A 116 3.53 1.83 6.90
CA PRO A 116 4.69 1.03 6.52
C PRO A 116 4.45 0.19 5.28
N SER A 117 5.56 -0.19 4.62
CA SER A 117 5.56 -1.08 3.48
C SER A 117 6.67 -2.12 3.64
N ILE A 118 6.35 -3.39 3.49
CA ILE A 118 7.33 -4.48 3.53
C ILE A 118 7.68 -4.89 2.12
N GLN A 119 8.98 -4.83 1.82
CA GLN A 119 9.54 -5.20 0.54
C GLN A 119 9.88 -6.69 0.52
N MET A 120 9.49 -7.38 -0.55
CA MET A 120 9.68 -8.82 -0.66
C MET A 120 10.15 -9.25 -2.06
N PHE A 121 10.75 -10.43 -2.11
CA PHE A 121 11.10 -11.12 -3.34
C PHE A 121 10.58 -12.55 -3.30
N LEU A 122 9.93 -12.97 -4.37
CA LEU A 122 9.38 -14.31 -4.54
C LEU A 122 10.11 -15.01 -5.68
N ASP A 123 10.73 -16.15 -5.41
CA ASP A 123 11.25 -17.04 -6.43
C ASP A 123 10.39 -18.31 -6.53
N GLU A 124 10.90 -19.35 -7.20
CA GLU A 124 10.15 -20.60 -7.38
C GLU A 124 9.82 -21.33 -6.07
N ARG A 125 10.63 -21.12 -5.02
CA ARG A 125 10.57 -21.92 -3.79
C ARG A 125 10.46 -21.07 -2.54
N THR A 126 10.88 -19.81 -2.59
CA THR A 126 11.04 -18.98 -1.39
C THR A 126 10.31 -17.66 -1.49
N LEU A 127 9.90 -17.18 -0.34
CA LEU A 127 9.47 -15.82 -0.07
C LEU A 127 10.50 -15.18 0.86
N SER A 128 11.17 -14.14 0.39
CA SER A 128 12.16 -13.38 1.16
C SER A 128 11.64 -11.98 1.45
N LEU A 129 11.51 -11.62 2.72
CA LEU A 129 11.24 -10.25 3.15
C LEU A 129 12.59 -9.59 3.38
N TYR A 130 12.93 -8.52 2.64
CA TYR A 130 14.28 -7.97 2.66
C TYR A 130 14.39 -6.54 3.20
N ASP A 131 13.29 -5.78 3.27
CA ASP A 131 13.30 -4.46 3.88
C ASP A 131 11.90 -4.08 4.39
N ILE A 132 11.88 -3.13 5.31
CA ILE A 132 10.67 -2.50 5.81
C ILE A 132 10.86 -0.99 5.79
N THR A 133 9.90 -0.30 5.17
CA THR A 133 9.97 1.14 4.98
C THR A 133 8.74 1.81 5.55
N GLU A 134 8.87 3.06 5.99
CA GLU A 134 7.76 3.97 6.20
C GLU A 134 7.54 4.79 4.95
N GLN A 135 6.32 4.84 4.44
CA GLN A 135 5.97 5.69 3.32
C GLN A 135 5.84 7.13 3.77
N ILE A 136 6.48 8.05 3.08
CA ILE A 136 6.29 9.47 3.26
C ILE A 136 5.21 9.91 2.29
N LEU A 137 4.03 10.20 2.85
CA LEU A 137 2.85 10.59 2.10
C LEU A 137 2.55 12.06 2.33
N ASN A 138 2.08 12.77 1.32
CA ASN A 138 1.52 14.10 1.52
C ASN A 138 0.07 14.03 2.04
N LYS A 139 -0.54 15.19 2.27
CA LYS A 139 -1.94 15.29 2.75
C LYS A 139 -2.99 14.62 1.84
N ASP A 140 -2.67 14.43 0.57
CA ASP A 140 -3.54 13.78 -0.41
C ASP A 140 -3.18 12.30 -0.59
N CYS A 141 -2.40 11.72 0.34
CA CYS A 141 -1.89 10.34 0.32
C CYS A 141 -1.04 10.01 -0.92
N VAL A 142 -0.44 11.01 -1.56
CA VAL A 142 0.50 10.82 -2.66
C VAL A 142 1.88 10.50 -2.10
N HIS A 143 2.49 9.44 -2.61
CA HIS A 143 3.81 8.98 -2.20
C HIS A 143 4.91 9.98 -2.59
N GLU A 144 5.67 10.44 -1.61
CA GLU A 144 6.76 11.41 -1.76
C GLU A 144 8.12 10.86 -1.35
N GLY A 145 8.18 9.66 -0.83
CA GLY A 145 9.45 9.04 -0.44
C GLY A 145 9.28 7.87 0.52
N ASN A 146 10.40 7.37 1.00
CA ASN A 146 10.47 6.27 1.97
C ASN A 146 11.59 6.50 2.98
N LEU A 147 11.36 6.05 4.19
CA LEU A 147 12.35 5.98 5.27
C LEU A 147 12.44 4.52 5.76
N SER A 148 13.63 4.01 6.01
CA SER A 148 13.83 2.69 6.62
C SER A 148 14.88 2.76 7.72
N PRO A 149 14.65 2.13 8.89
CA PRO A 149 13.39 1.53 9.34
C PRO A 149 12.37 2.60 9.78
N PRO A 150 11.07 2.26 9.92
CA PRO A 150 10.08 3.15 10.53
C PRO A 150 10.48 3.56 11.95
N LEU A 151 10.35 4.85 12.29
CA LEU A 151 10.87 5.41 13.56
C LEU A 151 10.19 4.85 14.83
N TYR A 152 8.98 4.32 14.72
CA TYR A 152 8.23 3.77 15.85
C TYR A 152 8.54 2.30 16.16
N PHE A 153 9.34 1.62 15.34
CA PHE A 153 9.65 0.20 15.52
C PHE A 153 10.36 -0.12 16.80
N SER A 154 11.32 0.71 17.21
CA SER A 154 12.05 0.52 18.46
C SER A 154 11.18 0.56 19.71
N LYS A 155 9.92 0.96 19.57
CA LYS A 155 8.99 1.17 20.68
C LYS A 155 7.87 0.14 20.76
N ASN A 156 7.71 -0.75 19.77
CA ASN A 156 6.57 -1.66 19.73
C ASN A 156 6.85 -2.96 18.96
N ASP A 157 7.38 -3.95 19.66
CA ASP A 157 7.67 -5.30 19.10
C ASP A 157 6.43 -6.01 18.54
N TRP A 158 5.25 -5.73 19.07
CA TRP A 158 4.02 -6.35 18.60
C TRP A 158 3.68 -5.89 17.18
N VAL A 159 3.79 -4.60 16.90
CA VAL A 159 3.55 -4.03 15.55
C VAL A 159 4.49 -4.69 14.54
N PHE A 160 5.76 -4.80 14.88
CA PHE A 160 6.76 -5.46 14.04
C PHE A 160 6.35 -6.89 13.68
N LYS A 161 6.05 -7.71 14.71
CA LYS A 161 5.65 -9.12 14.53
C LYS A 161 4.37 -9.23 13.69
N GLU A 162 3.40 -8.36 13.92
CA GLU A 162 2.13 -8.39 13.21
C GLU A 162 2.28 -7.98 11.74
N LEU A 163 3.10 -6.97 11.44
CA LEU A 163 3.44 -6.59 10.07
C LEU A 163 4.07 -7.75 9.30
N PHE A 164 5.05 -8.42 9.91
CA PHE A 164 5.72 -9.58 9.29
C PHE A 164 4.75 -10.75 9.10
N ARG A 165 3.89 -11.02 10.08
CA ARG A 165 2.87 -12.08 9.98
C ARG A 165 1.93 -11.84 8.80
N GLN A 166 1.40 -10.61 8.67
CA GLN A 166 0.50 -10.26 7.58
C GLN A 166 1.22 -10.18 6.22
N ALA A 167 2.46 -9.68 6.18
CA ALA A 167 3.27 -9.65 4.97
C ALA A 167 3.57 -11.08 4.47
N THR A 168 3.92 -11.98 5.37
CA THR A 168 4.17 -13.40 5.03
C THR A 168 2.91 -14.06 4.46
N ALA A 169 1.76 -13.83 5.09
CA ALA A 169 0.49 -14.38 4.60
C ALA A 169 0.12 -13.82 3.21
N SER A 170 0.30 -12.51 3.01
CA SER A 170 0.06 -11.84 1.71
C SER A 170 1.01 -12.32 0.63
N GLY A 171 2.30 -12.45 0.97
CA GLY A 171 3.33 -12.95 0.05
C GLY A 171 3.14 -14.42 -0.33
N SER A 172 2.74 -15.28 0.65
CA SER A 172 2.41 -16.68 0.37
C SER A 172 1.22 -16.79 -0.57
N TRP A 173 0.16 -16.01 -0.32
CA TRP A 173 -0.98 -15.93 -1.24
C TRP A 173 -0.55 -15.47 -2.63
N LEU A 174 0.29 -14.44 -2.73
CA LEU A 174 0.79 -13.94 -4.01
C LEU A 174 1.59 -15.02 -4.77
N HIS A 175 2.41 -15.79 -4.04
CA HIS A 175 3.15 -16.92 -4.60
C HIS A 175 2.21 -18.01 -5.15
N GLU A 176 1.14 -18.34 -4.43
CA GLU A 176 0.08 -19.28 -4.84
C GLU A 176 -0.65 -18.80 -6.10
N GLN A 177 -0.78 -17.47 -6.32
CA GLN A 177 -1.31 -16.92 -7.57
C GLN A 177 -0.36 -17.03 -8.77
N GLY A 178 0.83 -17.58 -8.58
CA GLY A 178 1.84 -17.75 -9.64
C GLY A 178 2.69 -16.50 -9.90
N TYR A 179 2.66 -15.51 -9.00
CA TYR A 179 3.54 -14.36 -9.09
C TYR A 179 4.97 -14.73 -8.68
N ARG A 180 5.95 -14.20 -9.42
CA ARG A 180 7.39 -14.29 -9.10
C ARG A 180 8.04 -12.94 -9.34
N GLY A 181 9.04 -12.61 -8.55
CA GLY A 181 9.77 -11.36 -8.63
C GLY A 181 9.61 -10.48 -7.39
N THR A 182 9.96 -9.21 -7.52
CA THR A 182 9.83 -8.24 -6.42
C THR A 182 8.39 -7.79 -6.22
N ALA A 183 8.00 -7.60 -4.99
CA ALA A 183 6.70 -7.07 -4.61
C ALA A 183 6.81 -6.27 -3.30
N SER A 184 5.74 -5.56 -2.93
CA SER A 184 5.60 -4.97 -1.60
C SER A 184 4.19 -5.12 -1.07
N VAL A 185 4.05 -5.13 0.24
CA VAL A 185 2.75 -5.05 0.94
C VAL A 185 2.72 -3.75 1.71
N ASP A 186 1.70 -2.96 1.46
CA ASP A 186 1.48 -1.66 2.09
C ASP A 186 0.45 -1.78 3.22
N PHE A 187 0.71 -1.12 4.34
CA PHE A 187 -0.08 -1.22 5.54
C PHE A 187 -0.55 0.13 6.04
N LEU A 188 -1.59 0.09 6.85
CA LEU A 188 -1.99 1.15 7.75
C LEU A 188 -1.82 0.66 9.20
N VAL A 189 -1.12 1.45 10.01
CA VAL A 189 -1.02 1.25 11.45
C VAL A 189 -1.73 2.40 12.16
N VAL A 190 -2.72 2.06 12.98
CA VAL A 190 -3.49 3.03 13.75
C VAL A 190 -3.60 2.57 15.20
N GLU A 191 -3.76 3.53 16.11
CA GLU A 191 -4.30 3.27 17.44
C GLU A 191 -5.79 3.57 17.40
N HIS A 192 -6.62 2.61 17.79
CA HIS A 192 -8.06 2.74 17.83
C HIS A 192 -8.58 2.27 19.21
N CYS A 193 -9.21 3.17 19.94
CA CYS A 193 -9.72 2.89 21.30
C CYS A 193 -8.65 2.30 22.24
N GLY A 194 -7.40 2.76 22.13
CA GLY A 194 -6.28 2.31 22.96
C GLY A 194 -5.62 1.01 22.49
N ASN A 195 -6.11 0.38 21.42
CA ASN A 195 -5.51 -0.80 20.81
C ASN A 195 -4.80 -0.42 19.52
N ILE A 196 -3.64 -1.02 19.26
CA ILE A 196 -2.96 -0.84 17.98
C ILE A 196 -3.53 -1.85 16.98
N GLU A 197 -3.87 -1.36 15.80
CA GLU A 197 -4.36 -2.16 14.69
C GLU A 197 -3.40 -2.05 13.51
N VAL A 198 -3.11 -3.18 12.88
CA VAL A 198 -2.31 -3.28 11.65
C VAL A 198 -3.19 -3.88 10.58
N ARG A 199 -3.35 -3.19 9.45
CA ARG A 199 -4.19 -3.62 8.33
C ARG A 199 -3.46 -3.53 7.01
N VAL A 200 -3.58 -4.54 6.18
CA VAL A 200 -3.05 -4.51 4.81
C VAL A 200 -3.93 -3.59 3.95
N CYS A 201 -3.30 -2.61 3.30
CA CYS A 201 -3.96 -1.72 2.34
C CYS A 201 -4.01 -2.33 0.94
N GLU A 202 -2.86 -2.81 0.46
CA GLU A 202 -2.71 -3.45 -0.85
C GLU A 202 -1.40 -4.22 -0.93
N ILE A 203 -1.32 -5.10 -1.92
CA ILE A 203 -0.07 -5.68 -2.39
C ILE A 203 0.28 -5.08 -3.75
N ASN A 204 1.54 -4.77 -3.93
CA ASN A 204 2.07 -4.27 -5.18
C ASN A 204 2.92 -5.37 -5.83
N ALA A 205 2.29 -6.16 -6.70
CA ALA A 205 2.95 -7.25 -7.44
C ALA A 205 3.75 -6.68 -8.62
N ARG A 206 4.75 -5.83 -8.33
CA ARG A 206 5.62 -5.12 -9.27
C ARG A 206 6.78 -4.43 -8.55
N ILE A 207 7.68 -3.83 -9.32
CA ILE A 207 8.66 -2.86 -8.82
C ILE A 207 7.90 -1.62 -8.32
N THR A 208 8.27 -1.13 -7.13
CA THR A 208 7.70 0.07 -6.50
C THR A 208 8.76 1.15 -6.31
N GLY A 209 8.33 2.34 -5.87
CA GLY A 209 9.24 3.43 -5.55
C GLY A 209 10.23 3.11 -4.42
N ALA A 210 9.92 2.14 -3.57
CA ALA A 210 10.81 1.69 -2.50
C ALA A 210 11.79 0.58 -2.93
N THR A 211 11.52 -0.15 -4.03
CA THR A 211 12.30 -1.34 -4.42
C THR A 211 13.78 -1.01 -4.66
N TYR A 212 14.08 -0.06 -5.54
CA TYR A 212 15.48 0.29 -5.85
C TYR A 212 16.21 0.93 -4.67
N PRO A 213 15.64 1.91 -3.97
CA PRO A 213 16.28 2.48 -2.78
C PRO A 213 16.59 1.42 -1.73
N SER A 214 15.67 0.50 -1.45
CA SER A 214 15.89 -0.59 -0.50
C SER A 214 17.05 -1.49 -0.93
N ILE A 215 17.06 -1.95 -2.19
CA ILE A 215 18.12 -2.85 -2.68
C ILE A 215 19.49 -2.15 -2.63
N ILE A 216 19.56 -0.89 -3.07
CA ILE A 216 20.81 -0.11 -3.06
C ILE A 216 21.26 0.11 -1.61
N ALA A 217 20.36 0.55 -0.74
CA ALA A 217 20.69 0.80 0.66
C ALA A 217 21.17 -0.49 1.36
N ARG A 218 20.47 -1.60 1.21
CA ARG A 218 20.88 -2.88 1.82
C ARG A 218 22.17 -3.46 1.26
N HIS A 219 22.53 -3.09 0.03
CA HIS A 219 23.82 -3.46 -0.56
C HIS A 219 24.99 -2.67 0.05
N PHE A 220 24.86 -1.36 0.20
CA PHE A 220 25.93 -0.49 0.67
C PHE A 220 25.89 -0.23 2.18
N LEU A 221 24.71 -0.24 2.80
CA LEU A 221 24.46 0.10 4.19
C LEU A 221 23.48 -0.93 4.80
N PRO A 222 23.89 -2.20 4.94
CA PRO A 222 22.98 -3.31 5.26
C PRO A 222 22.26 -3.16 6.61
N HIS A 223 22.84 -2.40 7.56
CA HIS A 223 22.33 -2.26 8.92
C HIS A 223 21.92 -0.82 9.27
N ASP A 224 22.12 0.13 8.38
CA ASP A 224 21.86 1.54 8.64
C ASP A 224 20.46 1.97 8.18
N ALA A 225 20.03 3.10 8.71
CA ALA A 225 18.83 3.78 8.24
C ALA A 225 19.08 4.48 6.90
N TRP A 226 18.05 4.58 6.07
CA TRP A 226 18.12 5.32 4.82
C TRP A 226 16.85 6.13 4.57
N LEU A 227 16.99 7.20 3.83
CA LEU A 227 15.90 8.08 3.41
C LEU A 227 15.96 8.31 1.91
N MET A 228 14.83 8.13 1.23
CA MET A 228 14.62 8.53 -0.16
C MET A 228 13.47 9.53 -0.25
N ARG A 229 13.68 10.61 -0.99
CA ARG A 229 12.66 11.63 -1.24
C ARG A 229 12.51 11.89 -2.73
N ASN A 230 11.27 12.02 -3.17
CA ASN A 230 10.95 12.51 -4.52
C ASN A 230 11.15 14.02 -4.55
N ILE A 231 12.07 14.50 -5.36
CA ILE A 231 12.31 15.93 -5.55
C ILE A 231 11.63 16.38 -6.85
N ARG A 232 10.81 17.41 -6.75
CA ARG A 232 10.18 18.05 -7.91
C ARG A 232 10.81 19.40 -8.14
N PHE A 233 11.25 19.65 -9.36
CA PHE A 233 11.79 20.93 -9.78
C PHE A 233 10.71 21.73 -10.52
N ALA A 234 10.59 23.01 -10.22
CA ALA A 234 9.64 23.92 -10.89
C ALA A 234 9.98 24.14 -12.39
N LYS A 235 11.24 23.92 -12.76
CA LYS A 235 11.74 24.00 -14.14
C LYS A 235 12.65 22.82 -14.42
N PRO A 236 12.73 22.33 -15.68
CA PRO A 236 13.70 21.30 -16.05
C PRO A 236 15.12 21.72 -15.68
N LEU A 237 15.88 20.80 -15.07
CA LEU A 237 17.28 21.01 -14.80
C LEU A 237 18.07 20.93 -16.11
N LYS A 238 18.99 21.88 -16.30
CA LYS A 238 20.02 21.77 -17.36
C LYS A 238 21.09 20.79 -16.90
N ASP A 239 21.82 20.22 -17.86
CA ASP A 239 22.90 19.27 -17.60
C ASP A 239 23.83 19.74 -16.46
N ARG A 240 24.19 18.80 -15.57
CA ARG A 240 25.02 18.99 -14.37
C ARG A 240 24.49 19.95 -13.30
N SER A 241 23.28 20.51 -13.46
CA SER A 241 22.70 21.35 -12.41
C SER A 241 22.39 20.61 -11.13
N LEU A 242 22.01 19.32 -11.23
CA LEU A 242 21.73 18.47 -10.07
C LEU A 242 23.00 18.28 -9.22
N LEU A 243 24.14 17.96 -9.84
CA LEU A 243 25.42 17.80 -9.11
C LEU A 243 25.79 19.06 -8.35
N LYS A 244 25.65 20.24 -8.99
CA LYS A 244 25.92 21.52 -8.31
C LYS A 244 24.98 21.79 -7.14
N ILE A 245 23.70 21.41 -7.24
CA ILE A 245 22.73 21.53 -6.14
C ILE A 245 23.13 20.61 -4.99
N LEU A 246 23.53 19.37 -5.28
CA LEU A 246 23.95 18.40 -4.28
C LEU A 246 25.27 18.85 -3.60
N ASP A 247 26.25 19.36 -4.36
CA ASP A 247 27.49 19.90 -3.82
C ASP A 247 27.29 21.12 -2.89
N GLN A 248 26.23 21.91 -3.12
CA GLN A 248 25.86 23.05 -2.30
C GLN A 248 25.03 22.69 -1.07
N ALA A 249 24.39 21.51 -1.07
CA ALA A 249 23.54 21.04 0.03
C ALA A 249 24.31 20.18 1.05
N GLY A 250 25.53 19.76 0.70
CA GLY A 250 26.43 18.88 1.44
C GLY A 250 27.03 19.32 2.60
#